data_2233752c30201831807d2f9c180a344f
#
_entry.id   2233752c30201831807d2f9c180a344f
#
_cell.length_a   1.000
_cell.length_b   1.000
_cell.length_c   1.000
_cell.angle_alpha   90.00
_cell.angle_beta   90.00
_cell.angle_gamma   90.00
#
_symmetry.space_group_name_H-M   'P 1'
#
loop_
_entity.id
_entity.type
_entity.pdbx_description
1 polymer ?
#
loop_
_entity_poly.entity_id
_entity_poly.type
_entity_poly.pdbx_seq_one_letter_code
_entity_poly.pdbx_strand_id
1 'polypeptide(L)'
;MNLRTYFFLLLFGLAVPVFIAQFQPIPGYLDSDYYYAGGIQLATGKGFTEPYLWNFLDGATSLPHPSHSYWMPLASIVSALGMWLTGQTTFASARLFFFLIAALVPPLTAALAYAFSQKNELAIASGMLAIFSVYNAPFVGVTDNFGLFMLFGGLYFIIATQLMQDPARMRNWLFLGLLSGLMAFSRSDGLLWLPLTFLFALWRGKKISSFLPHPAPFLLALLGFLAIMSPWYLRNLNLYGTPMAPGGSRALWLENYDQTFIYPPTLLTKESFLAQGWEKILDDRLWALNMNLQSGFAAHGGIILFPFIVAGIIYYRKDDRVKLAALAWLILFLVMTFLFPFAGARGAFFHAGAALQPIWWTLAPLGLESILVSLRKRGWGNDQNRFVFRSALVMIAMILTVYVVYLRVFTLGWGEIDADYKAVDQFLVEHGVGEEDIVMARNAPGYYLLTGRSAISIPYGGENALLEAAKQFDAYYLVLEPEAALDPIKDLFQNPNSRNRFVYLGDVDGARIYKLETK
;
A
#
# COMPACT_ATOMS: atom_id res chain seq x y z
N MET A 1 -28.29 13.00 -7.46
CA MET A 1 -28.54 11.56 -7.14
C MET A 1 -29.33 11.49 -5.84
N ASN A 2 -30.25 10.53 -5.67
CA ASN A 2 -31.06 10.43 -4.45
C ASN A 2 -30.33 9.65 -3.33
N LEU A 3 -30.74 9.86 -2.07
CA LEU A 3 -30.11 9.25 -0.89
C LEU A 3 -30.19 7.71 -0.92
N ARG A 4 -31.26 7.14 -1.47
CA ARG A 4 -31.43 5.67 -1.58
C ARG A 4 -30.33 5.04 -2.42
N THR A 5 -29.94 5.67 -3.53
CA THR A 5 -28.86 5.17 -4.39
C THR A 5 -27.51 5.18 -3.66
N TYR A 6 -27.20 6.24 -2.92
CA TYR A 6 -25.97 6.28 -2.10
C TYR A 6 -25.98 5.20 -1.04
N PHE A 7 -27.11 4.97 -0.39
CA PHE A 7 -27.27 3.92 0.61
C PHE A 7 -27.06 2.52 0.02
N PHE A 8 -27.63 2.23 -1.16
CA PHE A 8 -27.39 0.96 -1.85
C PHE A 8 -25.91 0.76 -2.22
N LEU A 9 -25.23 1.79 -2.74
CA LEU A 9 -23.81 1.72 -3.04
C LEU A 9 -22.97 1.46 -1.79
N LEU A 10 -23.32 2.05 -0.66
CA LEU A 10 -22.68 1.82 0.63
C LEU A 10 -22.91 0.38 1.10
N LEU A 11 -24.14 -0.14 1.05
CA LEU A 11 -24.44 -1.52 1.46
C LEU A 11 -23.70 -2.55 0.61
N PHE A 12 -23.69 -2.39 -0.72
CA PHE A 12 -22.95 -3.31 -1.60
C PHE A 12 -21.44 -3.14 -1.44
N GLY A 13 -20.97 -1.89 -1.21
CA GLY A 13 -19.58 -1.60 -0.88
C GLY A 13 -19.12 -2.23 0.44
N LEU A 14 -20.04 -2.50 1.38
CA LEU A 14 -19.78 -3.27 2.59
C LEU A 14 -19.87 -4.78 2.33
N ALA A 15 -20.91 -5.22 1.63
CA ALA A 15 -21.22 -6.63 1.46
C ALA A 15 -20.12 -7.40 0.70
N VAL A 16 -19.56 -6.79 -0.37
CA VAL A 16 -18.54 -7.46 -1.20
C VAL A 16 -17.23 -7.72 -0.45
N PRO A 17 -16.59 -6.74 0.22
CA PRO A 17 -15.39 -7.01 1.03
C PRO A 17 -15.65 -7.97 2.19
N VAL A 18 -16.81 -7.86 2.86
CA VAL A 18 -17.19 -8.79 3.95
C VAL A 18 -17.37 -10.22 3.41
N PHE A 19 -17.93 -10.39 2.21
CA PHE A 19 -18.04 -11.69 1.57
C PHE A 19 -16.66 -12.28 1.23
N ILE A 20 -15.78 -11.51 0.59
CA ILE A 20 -14.41 -11.96 0.26
C ILE A 20 -13.65 -12.34 1.52
N ALA A 21 -13.85 -11.58 2.59
CA ALA A 21 -13.21 -11.78 3.88
C ALA A 21 -13.52 -13.13 4.55
N GLN A 22 -14.63 -13.81 4.18
CA GLN A 22 -14.93 -15.16 4.68
C GLN A 22 -13.89 -16.19 4.23
N PHE A 23 -13.20 -15.92 3.13
CA PHE A 23 -12.15 -16.76 2.55
C PHE A 23 -10.74 -16.27 2.89
N GLN A 24 -10.63 -15.26 3.75
CA GLN A 24 -9.38 -14.65 4.19
C GLN A 24 -9.30 -14.70 5.72
N PRO A 25 -9.05 -15.87 6.34
CA PRO A 25 -9.07 -16.04 7.80
C PRO A 25 -7.88 -15.37 8.50
N ILE A 26 -6.80 -15.14 7.78
CA ILE A 26 -5.55 -14.52 8.24
C ILE A 26 -5.20 -13.31 7.37
N PRO A 27 -4.25 -12.44 7.79
CA PRO A 27 -3.83 -11.28 6.98
C PRO A 27 -3.30 -11.64 5.59
N GLY A 28 -2.49 -12.69 5.49
CA GLY A 28 -2.15 -13.38 4.24
C GLY A 28 -0.94 -12.85 3.47
N TYR A 29 -0.32 -11.75 3.91
CA TYR A 29 0.93 -11.21 3.36
C TYR A 29 1.57 -10.18 4.30
N LEU A 30 2.86 -9.94 4.13
CA LEU A 30 3.73 -9.18 5.02
C LEU A 30 3.19 -7.82 5.46
N ASP A 31 2.66 -6.98 4.52
CA ASP A 31 2.13 -5.65 4.87
C ASP A 31 0.92 -5.77 5.82
N SER A 32 -0.01 -6.65 5.50
CA SER A 32 -1.21 -6.88 6.32
C SER A 32 -0.88 -7.50 7.68
N ASP A 33 0.09 -8.43 7.73
CA ASP A 33 0.61 -9.00 8.97
C ASP A 33 1.22 -7.92 9.85
N TYR A 34 2.06 -7.07 9.29
CA TYR A 34 2.71 -5.97 9.99
C TYR A 34 1.71 -5.01 10.63
N TYR A 35 0.71 -4.55 9.85
CA TYR A 35 -0.29 -3.62 10.37
C TYR A 35 -1.23 -4.26 11.39
N TYR A 36 -1.54 -5.54 11.23
CA TYR A 36 -2.32 -6.27 12.23
C TYR A 36 -1.54 -6.47 13.52
N ALA A 37 -0.28 -6.91 13.45
CA ALA A 37 0.59 -7.07 14.61
C ALA A 37 0.83 -5.74 15.34
N GLY A 38 1.09 -4.65 14.59
CA GLY A 38 1.18 -3.30 15.16
C GLY A 38 -0.13 -2.85 15.84
N GLY A 39 -1.27 -3.23 15.27
CA GLY A 39 -2.59 -3.01 15.87
C GLY A 39 -2.76 -3.74 17.22
N ILE A 40 -2.26 -4.98 17.33
CA ILE A 40 -2.26 -5.74 18.59
C ILE A 40 -1.40 -5.03 19.64
N GLN A 41 -0.18 -4.56 19.29
CA GLN A 41 0.68 -3.84 20.24
C GLN A 41 -0.02 -2.60 20.80
N LEU A 42 -0.70 -1.83 19.92
CA LEU A 42 -1.48 -0.66 20.34
C LEU A 42 -2.68 -1.07 21.20
N ALA A 43 -3.46 -2.06 20.81
CA ALA A 43 -4.67 -2.50 21.50
C ALA A 43 -4.37 -3.07 22.89
N THR A 44 -3.21 -3.70 23.07
CA THR A 44 -2.76 -4.27 24.34
C THR A 44 -1.97 -3.29 25.23
N GLY A 45 -1.87 -2.01 24.83
CA GLY A 45 -1.21 -0.97 25.61
C GLY A 45 0.32 -0.96 25.55
N LYS A 46 0.93 -1.77 24.68
CA LYS A 46 2.38 -1.80 24.46
C LYS A 46 2.90 -0.64 23.60
N GLY A 47 1.97 0.16 23.03
CA GLY A 47 2.30 1.34 22.24
C GLY A 47 2.89 1.03 20.87
N PHE A 48 3.66 2.00 20.33
CA PHE A 48 4.34 1.86 19.03
C PHE A 48 5.67 1.10 19.20
N THR A 49 5.56 -0.18 19.53
CA THR A 49 6.69 -1.13 19.65
C THR A 49 6.43 -2.35 18.77
N GLU A 50 7.50 -3.05 18.40
CA GLU A 50 7.40 -4.30 17.66
C GLU A 50 8.37 -5.34 18.21
N PRO A 51 7.87 -6.53 18.60
CA PRO A 51 8.71 -7.66 19.02
C PRO A 51 9.21 -8.48 17.82
N TYR A 52 9.18 -7.90 16.64
CA TYR A 52 9.64 -8.47 15.37
C TYR A 52 10.32 -7.37 14.53
N LEU A 53 11.20 -7.76 13.61
CA LEU A 53 11.78 -6.85 12.61
C LEU A 53 11.56 -7.41 11.22
N TRP A 54 10.87 -6.64 10.35
CA TRP A 54 10.72 -7.05 8.96
C TRP A 54 11.82 -6.50 8.04
N ASN A 55 12.59 -5.49 8.49
CA ASN A 55 13.80 -4.98 7.83
C ASN A 55 14.72 -4.32 8.86
N PHE A 56 15.96 -4.00 8.43
CA PHE A 56 16.99 -3.43 9.30
C PHE A 56 17.36 -1.99 8.92
N LEU A 57 16.64 -1.36 7.97
CA LEU A 57 17.04 -0.09 7.34
C LEU A 57 17.12 1.11 8.30
N ASP A 58 16.46 1.07 9.42
CA ASP A 58 16.54 2.12 10.44
C ASP A 58 17.72 1.95 11.40
N GLY A 59 18.41 0.80 11.34
CA GLY A 59 19.54 0.49 12.21
C GLY A 59 19.14 -0.04 13.57
N ALA A 60 18.05 -0.82 13.62
CA ALA A 60 17.62 -1.53 14.83
C ALA A 60 18.76 -2.33 15.46
N THR A 61 18.81 -2.36 16.80
CA THR A 61 19.85 -3.06 17.57
C THR A 61 19.31 -4.02 18.62
N SER A 62 18.01 -4.02 18.86
CA SER A 62 17.38 -4.89 19.87
C SER A 62 15.88 -5.06 19.60
N LEU A 63 15.27 -6.09 20.21
CA LEU A 63 13.83 -6.27 20.33
C LEU A 63 13.42 -6.14 21.83
N PRO A 64 12.20 -5.63 22.13
CA PRO A 64 11.30 -4.97 21.18
C PRO A 64 11.86 -3.66 20.64
N HIS A 65 11.55 -3.37 19.38
CA HIS A 65 12.02 -2.18 18.66
C HIS A 65 10.90 -1.12 18.56
N PRO A 66 11.20 0.19 18.46
CA PRO A 66 10.21 1.21 18.11
C PRO A 66 9.62 0.97 16.72
N SER A 67 8.31 0.69 16.65
CA SER A 67 7.65 0.30 15.40
C SER A 67 7.46 1.46 14.42
N HIS A 68 7.12 1.10 13.18
CA HIS A 68 6.79 2.05 12.10
C HIS A 68 7.96 2.98 11.73
N SER A 69 9.15 2.42 11.69
CA SER A 69 10.37 3.10 11.26
C SER A 69 10.52 3.19 9.73
N TYR A 70 9.72 2.42 8.99
CA TYR A 70 9.69 2.40 7.53
C TYR A 70 8.26 2.59 7.01
N TRP A 71 7.33 1.73 7.40
CA TRP A 71 5.91 1.88 7.12
C TRP A 71 5.24 2.81 8.13
N MET A 72 4.23 3.56 7.67
CA MET A 72 3.55 4.56 8.48
C MET A 72 2.41 3.95 9.31
N PRO A 73 2.02 4.55 10.47
CA PRO A 73 1.25 3.84 11.49
C PRO A 73 -0.26 3.81 11.31
N LEU A 74 -0.86 4.55 10.36
CA LEU A 74 -2.31 4.75 10.34
C LEU A 74 -3.10 3.44 10.21
N ALA A 75 -2.64 2.48 9.39
CA ALA A 75 -3.34 1.20 9.25
C ALA A 75 -3.31 0.37 10.56
N SER A 76 -2.21 0.38 11.32
CA SER A 76 -2.15 -0.24 12.64
C SER A 76 -3.06 0.44 13.66
N ILE A 77 -3.18 1.78 13.61
CA ILE A 77 -4.13 2.52 14.45
C ILE A 77 -5.57 2.13 14.11
N VAL A 78 -5.91 2.05 12.82
CA VAL A 78 -7.25 1.62 12.37
C VAL A 78 -7.55 0.18 12.81
N SER A 79 -6.55 -0.72 12.74
CA SER A 79 -6.64 -2.09 13.27
C SER A 79 -6.93 -2.09 14.78
N ALA A 80 -6.18 -1.30 15.54
CA ALA A 80 -6.37 -1.16 16.99
C ALA A 80 -7.75 -0.61 17.36
N LEU A 81 -8.28 0.35 16.60
CA LEU A 81 -9.63 0.90 16.84
C LEU A 81 -10.71 -0.20 16.77
N GLY A 82 -10.61 -1.12 15.80
CA GLY A 82 -11.53 -2.26 15.71
C GLY A 82 -11.40 -3.21 16.89
N MET A 83 -10.18 -3.46 17.35
CA MET A 83 -9.91 -4.29 18.53
C MET A 83 -10.41 -3.64 19.82
N TRP A 84 -10.20 -2.34 20.01
CA TRP A 84 -10.74 -1.62 21.18
C TRP A 84 -12.27 -1.61 21.20
N LEU A 85 -12.91 -1.45 20.04
CA LEU A 85 -14.36 -1.48 19.95
C LEU A 85 -14.95 -2.84 20.37
N THR A 86 -14.29 -3.94 20.00
CA THR A 86 -14.76 -5.31 20.28
C THR A 86 -14.23 -5.90 21.57
N GLY A 87 -13.18 -5.31 22.16
CA GLY A 87 -12.45 -5.89 23.28
C GLY A 87 -11.65 -7.17 22.93
N GLN A 88 -11.42 -7.44 21.64
CA GLN A 88 -10.73 -8.64 21.14
C GLN A 88 -9.62 -8.27 20.17
N THR A 89 -8.48 -8.95 20.25
CA THR A 89 -7.33 -8.76 19.36
C THR A 89 -7.34 -9.69 18.14
N THR A 90 -8.51 -10.18 17.72
CA THR A 90 -8.65 -11.05 16.57
C THR A 90 -8.50 -10.29 15.23
N PHE A 91 -8.11 -11.00 14.18
CA PHE A 91 -8.02 -10.41 12.83
C PHE A 91 -9.40 -9.90 12.34
N ALA A 92 -10.48 -10.60 12.69
CA ALA A 92 -11.84 -10.15 12.38
C ALA A 92 -12.15 -8.79 13.03
N SER A 93 -11.72 -8.58 14.29
CA SER A 93 -11.87 -7.30 14.99
C SER A 93 -11.01 -6.20 14.35
N ALA A 94 -9.77 -6.51 14.01
CA ALA A 94 -8.83 -5.56 13.41
C ALA A 94 -9.36 -4.94 12.11
N ARG A 95 -10.05 -5.71 11.28
CA ARG A 95 -10.51 -5.26 9.95
C ARG A 95 -11.88 -4.61 9.91
N LEU A 96 -12.57 -4.45 11.06
CA LEU A 96 -13.92 -3.85 11.09
C LEU A 96 -13.97 -2.46 10.45
N PHE A 97 -13.05 -1.58 10.80
CA PHE A 97 -13.02 -0.23 10.23
C PHE A 97 -12.54 -0.22 8.78
N PHE A 98 -11.75 -1.19 8.33
CA PHE A 98 -11.38 -1.34 6.92
C PHE A 98 -12.61 -1.68 6.06
N PHE A 99 -13.54 -2.49 6.54
CA PHE A 99 -14.82 -2.72 5.86
C PHE A 99 -15.67 -1.45 5.75
N LEU A 100 -15.73 -0.64 6.82
CA LEU A 100 -16.46 0.63 6.78
C LEU A 100 -15.81 1.63 5.81
N ILE A 101 -14.47 1.70 5.79
CA ILE A 101 -13.70 2.53 4.86
C ILE A 101 -13.97 2.07 3.42
N ALA A 102 -13.89 0.77 3.13
CA ALA A 102 -14.20 0.22 1.83
C ALA A 102 -15.64 0.52 1.39
N ALA A 103 -16.61 0.45 2.32
CA ALA A 103 -18.02 0.76 2.05
C ALA A 103 -18.25 2.22 1.65
N LEU A 104 -17.41 3.16 2.11
CA LEU A 104 -17.52 4.58 1.78
C LEU A 104 -17.00 4.94 0.38
N VAL A 105 -16.11 4.12 -0.20
CA VAL A 105 -15.48 4.41 -1.50
C VAL A 105 -16.49 4.43 -2.66
N PRO A 106 -17.42 3.48 -2.82
CA PRO A 106 -18.39 3.48 -3.91
C PRO A 106 -19.33 4.70 -3.94
N PRO A 107 -20.00 5.11 -2.84
CA PRO A 107 -20.82 6.31 -2.85
C PRO A 107 -19.99 7.58 -3.09
N LEU A 108 -18.75 7.66 -2.59
CA LEU A 108 -17.83 8.76 -2.84
C LEU A 108 -17.44 8.84 -4.33
N THR A 109 -17.13 7.71 -4.96
CA THR A 109 -16.85 7.62 -6.41
C THR A 109 -18.05 8.04 -7.23
N ALA A 110 -19.26 7.61 -6.85
CA ALA A 110 -20.50 8.03 -7.50
C ALA A 110 -20.75 9.54 -7.35
N ALA A 111 -20.47 10.12 -6.19
CA ALA A 111 -20.58 11.58 -5.98
C ALA A 111 -19.61 12.35 -6.88
N LEU A 112 -18.38 11.86 -7.00
CA LEU A 112 -17.37 12.45 -7.90
C LEU A 112 -17.83 12.38 -9.37
N ALA A 113 -18.31 11.23 -9.82
CA ALA A 113 -18.84 11.05 -11.19
C ALA A 113 -20.08 11.91 -11.47
N TYR A 114 -20.93 12.07 -10.48
CA TYR A 114 -22.08 12.98 -10.58
C TYR A 114 -21.63 14.43 -10.71
N ALA A 115 -20.58 14.85 -9.97
CA ALA A 115 -20.01 16.19 -10.09
C ALA A 115 -19.42 16.48 -11.49
N PHE A 116 -18.97 15.44 -12.22
CA PHE A 116 -18.53 15.57 -13.62
C PHE A 116 -19.68 15.67 -14.61
N SER A 117 -20.68 14.81 -14.48
CA SER A 117 -21.63 14.52 -15.56
C SER A 117 -23.03 15.04 -15.33
N GLN A 118 -23.42 15.28 -14.08
CA GLN A 118 -24.79 15.54 -13.62
C GLN A 118 -25.79 14.42 -14.04
N LYS A 119 -25.29 13.22 -14.37
CA LYS A 119 -26.08 12.06 -14.82
C LYS A 119 -26.04 10.94 -13.78
N ASN A 120 -27.21 10.54 -13.28
CA ASN A 120 -27.33 9.49 -12.27
C ASN A 120 -26.80 8.14 -12.77
N GLU A 121 -27.01 7.81 -14.04
CA GLU A 121 -26.63 6.51 -14.61
C GLU A 121 -25.11 6.35 -14.67
N LEU A 122 -24.38 7.44 -14.97
CA LEU A 122 -22.91 7.42 -14.98
C LEU A 122 -22.35 7.38 -13.56
N ALA A 123 -22.98 8.10 -12.64
CA ALA A 123 -22.61 8.06 -11.23
C ALA A 123 -22.79 6.64 -10.62
N ILE A 124 -23.92 5.98 -10.92
CA ILE A 124 -24.18 4.60 -10.48
C ILE A 124 -23.15 3.64 -11.08
N ALA A 125 -22.88 3.73 -12.38
CA ALA A 125 -21.89 2.89 -13.03
C ALA A 125 -20.50 3.05 -12.40
N SER A 126 -20.09 4.27 -12.10
CA SER A 126 -18.82 4.58 -11.43
C SER A 126 -18.76 4.02 -10.00
N GLY A 127 -19.84 4.14 -9.23
CA GLY A 127 -19.94 3.52 -7.91
C GLY A 127 -19.90 2.00 -7.96
N MET A 128 -20.53 1.38 -8.96
CA MET A 128 -20.48 -0.07 -9.17
C MET A 128 -19.06 -0.54 -9.55
N LEU A 129 -18.31 0.22 -10.37
CA LEU A 129 -16.91 -0.07 -10.64
C LEU A 129 -16.04 0.00 -9.39
N ALA A 130 -16.36 0.88 -8.45
CA ALA A 130 -15.65 0.95 -7.17
C ALA A 130 -15.97 -0.24 -6.24
N ILE A 131 -17.19 -0.81 -6.31
CA ILE A 131 -17.56 -2.05 -5.63
C ILE A 131 -16.76 -3.22 -6.22
N PHE A 132 -16.77 -3.34 -7.56
CA PHE A 132 -16.02 -4.36 -8.29
C PHE A 132 -14.64 -3.82 -8.68
N SER A 133 -13.78 -3.64 -7.67
CA SER A 133 -12.53 -2.92 -7.77
C SER A 133 -11.37 -3.72 -8.41
N VAL A 134 -11.68 -4.81 -9.12
CA VAL A 134 -10.79 -5.70 -9.87
C VAL A 134 -9.57 -6.12 -9.04
N TYR A 135 -8.38 -5.58 -9.33
CA TYR A 135 -7.14 -5.92 -8.65
C TYR A 135 -7.10 -5.53 -7.16
N ASN A 136 -7.87 -4.53 -6.76
CA ASN A 136 -7.89 -4.06 -5.39
C ASN A 136 -8.83 -4.88 -4.48
N ALA A 137 -9.76 -5.63 -5.06
CA ALA A 137 -10.82 -6.32 -4.32
C ALA A 137 -10.32 -7.25 -3.20
N PRO A 138 -9.26 -8.07 -3.37
CA PRO A 138 -8.73 -8.91 -2.29
C PRO A 138 -8.12 -8.13 -1.13
N PHE A 139 -7.74 -6.86 -1.35
CA PHE A 139 -6.92 -6.08 -0.42
C PHE A 139 -7.70 -5.00 0.36
N VAL A 140 -8.89 -4.60 -0.08
CA VAL A 140 -9.65 -3.52 0.58
C VAL A 140 -10.27 -3.90 1.92
N GLY A 141 -10.43 -5.20 2.19
CA GLY A 141 -11.03 -5.73 3.42
C GLY A 141 -10.02 -6.28 4.44
N VAL A 142 -8.73 -6.13 4.20
CA VAL A 142 -7.65 -6.57 5.11
C VAL A 142 -6.98 -5.36 5.78
N THR A 143 -6.08 -5.61 6.72
CA THR A 143 -5.37 -4.58 7.48
C THR A 143 -4.26 -3.94 6.65
N ASP A 144 -4.63 -3.17 5.60
CA ASP A 144 -3.71 -2.50 4.69
C ASP A 144 -4.25 -1.13 4.23
N ASN A 145 -3.43 -0.39 3.51
CA ASN A 145 -3.65 1.02 3.17
C ASN A 145 -4.54 1.25 1.93
N PHE A 146 -4.92 0.24 1.15
CA PHE A 146 -5.67 0.42 -0.10
C PHE A 146 -6.98 1.19 0.08
N GLY A 147 -7.84 0.73 0.98
CA GLY A 147 -9.11 1.41 1.28
C GLY A 147 -8.93 2.83 1.80
N LEU A 148 -7.92 3.05 2.67
CA LEU A 148 -7.56 4.37 3.20
C LEU A 148 -7.17 5.34 2.09
N PHE A 149 -6.29 4.92 1.19
CA PHE A 149 -5.86 5.74 0.07
C PHE A 149 -7.00 6.05 -0.90
N MET A 150 -7.86 5.07 -1.21
CA MET A 150 -9.05 5.30 -2.04
C MET A 150 -10.00 6.32 -1.40
N LEU A 151 -10.26 6.21 -0.11
CA LEU A 151 -11.13 7.14 0.61
C LEU A 151 -10.54 8.55 0.60
N PHE A 152 -9.27 8.70 1.01
CA PHE A 152 -8.63 10.02 1.11
C PHE A 152 -8.43 10.66 -0.27
N GLY A 153 -8.05 9.89 -1.28
CA GLY A 153 -7.94 10.36 -2.66
C GLY A 153 -9.27 10.81 -3.24
N GLY A 154 -10.33 10.05 -3.04
CA GLY A 154 -11.67 10.44 -3.46
C GLY A 154 -12.15 11.73 -2.79
N LEU A 155 -11.94 11.86 -1.46
CA LEU A 155 -12.25 13.09 -0.71
C LEU A 155 -11.40 14.26 -1.20
N TYR A 156 -10.12 14.05 -1.47
CA TYR A 156 -9.22 15.06 -2.02
C TYR A 156 -9.77 15.62 -3.33
N PHE A 157 -10.19 14.78 -4.28
CA PHE A 157 -10.75 15.22 -5.55
C PHE A 157 -12.11 15.91 -5.42
N ILE A 158 -12.95 15.52 -4.45
CA ILE A 158 -14.20 16.24 -4.17
C ILE A 158 -13.90 17.66 -3.65
N ILE A 159 -12.99 17.80 -2.69
CA ILE A 159 -12.62 19.10 -2.13
C ILE A 159 -11.91 19.96 -3.19
N ALA A 160 -11.01 19.37 -3.97
CA ALA A 160 -10.36 20.05 -5.08
C ALA A 160 -11.40 20.54 -6.12
N THR A 161 -12.45 19.75 -6.41
CA THR A 161 -13.54 20.18 -7.29
C THR A 161 -14.25 21.43 -6.76
N GLN A 162 -14.50 21.52 -5.45
CA GLN A 162 -15.10 22.71 -4.84
C GLN A 162 -14.16 23.93 -4.93
N LEU A 163 -12.86 23.75 -4.72
CA LEU A 163 -11.85 24.80 -4.89
C LEU A 163 -11.67 25.23 -6.35
N MET A 164 -11.93 24.35 -7.30
CA MET A 164 -11.93 24.72 -8.73
C MET A 164 -13.09 25.64 -9.07
N GLN A 165 -14.22 25.51 -8.37
CA GLN A 165 -15.37 26.40 -8.51
C GLN A 165 -15.17 27.72 -7.76
N ASP A 166 -14.67 27.63 -6.51
CA ASP A 166 -14.47 28.78 -5.64
C ASP A 166 -13.15 28.66 -4.86
N PRO A 167 -12.03 29.18 -5.38
CA PRO A 167 -10.71 29.14 -4.71
C PRO A 167 -10.65 29.90 -3.39
N ALA A 168 -11.61 30.81 -3.12
CA ALA A 168 -11.67 31.61 -1.90
C ALA A 168 -12.22 30.85 -0.68
N ARG A 169 -12.66 29.60 -0.86
CA ARG A 169 -13.07 28.71 0.25
C ARG A 169 -11.88 28.26 1.09
N MET A 170 -11.34 29.16 1.92
CA MET A 170 -10.09 28.95 2.65
C MET A 170 -10.08 27.67 3.49
N ARG A 171 -11.22 27.31 4.15
CA ARG A 171 -11.32 26.05 4.91
C ARG A 171 -10.99 24.79 4.09
N ASN A 172 -11.26 24.80 2.78
CA ASN A 172 -11.02 23.65 1.92
C ASN A 172 -9.52 23.42 1.68
N TRP A 173 -8.70 24.49 1.72
CA TRP A 173 -7.23 24.34 1.67
C TRP A 173 -6.70 23.65 2.93
N LEU A 174 -7.28 23.99 4.10
CA LEU A 174 -6.97 23.28 5.35
C LEU A 174 -7.32 21.78 5.23
N PHE A 175 -8.50 21.46 4.70
CA PHE A 175 -8.93 20.07 4.51
C PHE A 175 -8.05 19.31 3.50
N LEU A 176 -7.60 19.95 2.41
CA LEU A 176 -6.61 19.31 1.52
C LEU A 176 -5.29 19.01 2.24
N GLY A 177 -4.85 19.93 3.09
CA GLY A 177 -3.68 19.69 3.94
C GLY A 177 -3.88 18.53 4.92
N LEU A 178 -5.02 18.47 5.60
CA LEU A 178 -5.37 17.35 6.50
C LEU A 178 -5.37 16.01 5.73
N LEU A 179 -5.98 15.95 4.54
CA LEU A 179 -5.98 14.74 3.71
C LEU A 179 -4.59 14.35 3.24
N SER A 180 -3.76 15.34 2.82
CA SER A 180 -2.35 15.10 2.49
C SER A 180 -1.58 14.55 3.69
N GLY A 181 -1.85 15.06 4.90
CA GLY A 181 -1.28 14.55 6.15
C GLY A 181 -1.74 13.12 6.47
N LEU A 182 -3.03 12.81 6.30
CA LEU A 182 -3.57 11.46 6.49
C LEU A 182 -2.99 10.45 5.50
N MET A 183 -2.80 10.85 4.23
CA MET A 183 -2.12 10.01 3.25
C MET A 183 -0.64 9.77 3.65
N ALA A 184 0.07 10.82 4.07
CA ALA A 184 1.44 10.70 4.56
C ALA A 184 1.53 9.84 5.83
N PHE A 185 0.52 9.92 6.70
CA PHE A 185 0.43 9.11 7.91
C PHE A 185 0.02 7.66 7.66
N SER A 186 -0.56 7.39 6.46
CA SER A 186 -0.84 6.02 6.00
C SER A 186 0.38 5.37 5.35
N ARG A 187 1.11 6.11 4.48
CA ARG A 187 2.26 5.61 3.73
C ARG A 187 3.23 6.75 3.43
N SER A 188 4.52 6.45 3.39
CA SER A 188 5.58 7.44 3.13
C SER A 188 5.41 8.15 1.78
N ASP A 189 4.92 7.46 0.76
CA ASP A 189 4.63 8.05 -0.56
C ASP A 189 3.46 9.05 -0.53
N GLY A 190 2.61 9.01 0.48
CA GLY A 190 1.59 10.02 0.75
C GLY A 190 2.14 11.43 0.99
N LEU A 191 3.44 11.57 1.33
CA LEU A 191 4.12 12.86 1.39
C LEU A 191 4.03 13.64 0.08
N LEU A 192 3.93 12.97 -1.07
CA LEU A 192 3.83 13.60 -2.39
C LEU A 192 2.53 14.41 -2.59
N TRP A 193 1.51 14.19 -1.76
CA TRP A 193 0.25 14.92 -1.85
C TRP A 193 0.33 16.35 -1.32
N LEU A 194 1.26 16.67 -0.42
CA LEU A 194 1.46 18.05 0.03
C LEU A 194 2.09 18.93 -1.07
N PRO A 195 3.21 18.56 -1.73
CA PRO A 195 3.71 19.27 -2.91
C PRO A 195 2.66 19.39 -4.03
N LEU A 196 1.87 18.33 -4.29
CA LEU A 196 0.76 18.39 -5.24
C LEU A 196 -0.28 19.46 -4.84
N THR A 197 -0.64 19.52 -3.54
CA THR A 197 -1.54 20.54 -3.00
C THR A 197 -0.96 21.94 -3.18
N PHE A 198 0.35 22.12 -3.00
CA PHE A 198 1.02 23.40 -3.24
C PHE A 198 1.04 23.78 -4.72
N LEU A 199 1.30 22.84 -5.62
CA LEU A 199 1.19 23.09 -7.06
C LEU A 199 -0.24 23.46 -7.46
N PHE A 200 -1.24 22.80 -6.88
CA PHE A 200 -2.63 23.15 -7.07
C PHE A 200 -2.96 24.55 -6.52
N ALA A 201 -2.42 24.93 -5.36
CA ALA A 201 -2.58 26.27 -4.80
C ALA A 201 -1.91 27.34 -5.68
N LEU A 202 -0.72 27.07 -6.23
CA LEU A 202 -0.07 27.95 -7.22
C LEU A 202 -0.94 28.15 -8.46
N TRP A 203 -1.50 27.07 -8.97
CA TRP A 203 -2.35 27.11 -10.16
C TRP A 203 -3.64 27.89 -9.94
N ARG A 204 -4.28 27.72 -8.76
CA ARG A 204 -5.57 28.39 -8.43
C ARG A 204 -5.40 29.73 -7.73
N GLY A 205 -4.31 29.93 -7.02
CA GLY A 205 -4.05 31.15 -6.23
C GLY A 205 -3.99 32.41 -7.08
N LYS A 206 -3.57 32.33 -8.34
CA LYS A 206 -3.62 33.43 -9.32
C LYS A 206 -5.03 33.95 -9.58
N LYS A 207 -6.06 33.15 -9.29
CA LYS A 207 -7.47 33.58 -9.40
C LYS A 207 -7.98 34.31 -8.15
N ILE A 208 -7.25 34.27 -7.05
CA ILE A 208 -7.57 34.97 -5.79
C ILE A 208 -6.92 36.34 -5.76
N SER A 209 -5.72 36.48 -6.34
CA SER A 209 -4.97 37.72 -6.42
C SER A 209 -4.35 37.88 -7.82
N SER A 210 -4.44 39.07 -8.39
CA SER A 210 -3.96 39.35 -9.75
C SER A 210 -2.43 39.51 -9.87
N PHE A 211 -1.69 39.72 -8.79
CA PHE A 211 -0.27 40.05 -8.83
C PHE A 211 0.65 38.94 -8.30
N LEU A 212 0.31 38.29 -7.18
CA LEU A 212 1.09 37.22 -6.57
C LEU A 212 0.18 36.12 -6.05
N PRO A 213 0.64 34.84 -5.98
CA PRO A 213 -0.11 33.79 -5.33
C PRO A 213 -0.42 34.20 -3.88
N HIS A 214 -1.72 34.13 -3.50
CA HIS A 214 -2.12 34.46 -2.14
C HIS A 214 -1.52 33.42 -1.18
N PRO A 215 -0.81 33.81 -0.10
CA PRO A 215 -0.09 32.86 0.76
C PRO A 215 -1.00 31.96 1.60
N ALA A 216 -2.23 32.39 1.90
CA ALA A 216 -3.15 31.68 2.78
C ALA A 216 -3.47 30.23 2.36
N PRO A 217 -3.68 29.88 1.07
CA PRO A 217 -3.85 28.48 0.64
C PRO A 217 -2.69 27.58 1.07
N PHE A 218 -1.45 28.04 0.91
CA PHE A 218 -0.23 27.29 1.29
C PHE A 218 -0.15 27.12 2.81
N LEU A 219 -0.35 28.22 3.55
CA LEU A 219 -0.28 28.19 5.02
C LEU A 219 -1.36 27.30 5.62
N LEU A 220 -2.59 27.34 5.09
CA LEU A 220 -3.67 26.50 5.56
C LEU A 220 -3.46 25.02 5.20
N ALA A 221 -2.97 24.73 3.99
CA ALA A 221 -2.62 23.36 3.61
C ALA A 221 -1.48 22.83 4.46
N LEU A 222 -0.43 23.63 4.70
CA LEU A 222 0.67 23.25 5.59
C LEU A 222 0.18 23.04 7.03
N LEU A 223 -0.67 23.92 7.55
CA LEU A 223 -1.25 23.78 8.89
C LEU A 223 -2.06 22.49 9.02
N GLY A 224 -2.92 22.18 8.03
CA GLY A 224 -3.67 20.93 8.02
C GLY A 224 -2.77 19.69 7.98
N PHE A 225 -1.74 19.72 7.15
CA PHE A 225 -0.75 18.65 7.07
C PHE A 225 0.00 18.45 8.40
N LEU A 226 0.52 19.54 8.98
CA LEU A 226 1.26 19.49 10.25
C LEU A 226 0.37 19.10 11.42
N ALA A 227 -0.93 19.44 11.41
CA ALA A 227 -1.87 18.99 12.44
C ALA A 227 -1.92 17.46 12.56
N ILE A 228 -1.74 16.73 11.45
CA ILE A 228 -1.69 15.27 11.42
C ILE A 228 -0.26 14.75 11.68
N MET A 229 0.74 15.33 10.99
CA MET A 229 2.09 14.76 10.96
C MET A 229 2.98 15.19 12.12
N SER A 230 2.72 16.33 12.78
CA SER A 230 3.62 16.84 13.82
C SER A 230 3.78 15.90 15.03
N PRO A 231 2.76 15.20 15.55
CA PRO A 231 2.99 14.26 16.65
C PRO A 231 3.94 13.13 16.25
N TRP A 232 3.85 12.66 14.99
CA TRP A 232 4.73 11.62 14.46
C TRP A 232 6.16 12.13 14.23
N TYR A 233 6.30 13.33 13.71
CA TYR A 233 7.61 13.98 13.56
C TYR A 233 8.30 14.21 14.90
N LEU A 234 7.57 14.65 15.93
CA LEU A 234 8.11 14.82 17.27
C LEU A 234 8.55 13.47 17.88
N ARG A 235 7.75 12.41 17.72
CA ARG A 235 8.17 11.05 18.11
C ARG A 235 9.49 10.65 17.43
N ASN A 236 9.58 10.81 16.12
CA ASN A 236 10.76 10.41 15.37
C ASN A 236 12.00 11.26 15.72
N LEU A 237 11.83 12.56 15.95
CA LEU A 237 12.90 13.41 16.46
C LEU A 237 13.45 12.92 17.80
N ASN A 238 12.57 12.48 18.70
CA ASN A 238 12.98 11.93 20.00
C ASN A 238 13.67 10.56 19.88
N LEU A 239 13.25 9.71 18.94
CA LEU A 239 13.79 8.35 18.80
C LEU A 239 15.03 8.28 17.90
N TYR A 240 15.03 9.02 16.80
CA TYR A 240 16.02 8.90 15.72
C TYR A 240 16.82 10.21 15.48
N GLY A 241 16.50 11.30 16.17
CA GLY A 241 17.12 12.61 15.95
C GLY A 241 16.72 13.29 14.63
N THR A 242 15.78 12.70 13.87
CA THR A 242 15.28 13.20 12.57
C THR A 242 13.76 13.10 12.50
N PRO A 243 13.06 14.02 11.77
CA PRO A 243 11.61 13.98 11.68
C PRO A 243 11.08 12.76 10.91
N MET A 244 11.90 12.20 10.02
CA MET A 244 11.59 10.95 9.32
C MET A 244 12.52 9.85 9.81
N ALA A 245 12.01 8.63 9.95
CA ALA A 245 12.82 7.50 10.32
C ALA A 245 13.89 7.19 9.24
N PRO A 246 15.10 6.75 9.65
CA PRO A 246 16.25 6.60 8.73
C PRO A 246 16.03 5.60 7.60
N GLY A 247 15.17 4.59 7.79
CA GLY A 247 14.92 3.54 6.80
C GLY A 247 14.48 4.05 5.43
N GLY A 248 13.63 5.09 5.40
CA GLY A 248 13.17 5.68 4.14
C GLY A 248 14.28 6.36 3.33
N SER A 249 15.26 6.99 3.99
CA SER A 249 16.40 7.62 3.31
C SER A 249 17.40 6.59 2.77
N ARG A 250 17.61 5.49 3.48
CA ARG A 250 18.48 4.38 3.03
C ARG A 250 17.89 3.65 1.84
N ALA A 251 16.57 3.57 1.72
CA ALA A 251 15.90 2.97 0.57
C ALA A 251 16.21 3.68 -0.78
N LEU A 252 16.73 4.91 -0.76
CA LEU A 252 17.23 5.60 -1.97
C LEU A 252 18.48 4.94 -2.56
N TRP A 253 19.26 4.23 -1.75
CA TRP A 253 20.57 3.69 -2.11
C TRP A 253 20.54 2.19 -2.38
N LEU A 254 19.35 1.58 -2.51
CA LEU A 254 19.21 0.17 -2.88
C LEU A 254 19.73 -0.07 -4.31
N GLU A 255 20.48 -1.14 -4.48
CA GLU A 255 21.00 -1.64 -5.76
C GLU A 255 20.16 -2.80 -6.31
N ASN A 256 19.36 -3.44 -5.44
CA ASN A 256 18.34 -4.43 -5.76
C ASN A 256 17.27 -4.45 -4.65
N TYR A 257 16.18 -5.19 -4.87
CA TYR A 257 15.08 -5.24 -3.89
C TYR A 257 15.48 -5.95 -2.59
N ASP A 258 16.32 -6.99 -2.66
CA ASP A 258 16.65 -7.83 -1.51
C ASP A 258 17.51 -7.08 -0.49
N GLN A 259 18.20 -6.03 -0.91
CA GLN A 259 18.88 -5.08 0.00
C GLN A 259 17.92 -4.32 0.93
N THR A 260 16.60 -4.43 0.77
CA THR A 260 15.63 -4.00 1.79
C THR A 260 15.87 -4.71 3.13
N PHE A 261 16.41 -5.93 3.08
CA PHE A 261 16.75 -6.77 4.24
C PHE A 261 18.24 -6.76 4.59
N ILE A 262 19.03 -5.85 4.00
CA ILE A 262 20.50 -5.84 4.16
C ILE A 262 20.91 -5.63 5.62
N TYR A 263 21.94 -6.37 6.04
CA TYR A 263 22.55 -6.20 7.35
C TYR A 263 24.10 -6.25 7.23
N PRO A 264 24.82 -5.31 7.85
CA PRO A 264 24.31 -4.09 8.51
C PRO A 264 23.84 -3.03 7.49
N PRO A 265 22.82 -2.21 7.82
CA PRO A 265 22.24 -1.21 6.90
C PRO A 265 23.19 -0.06 6.57
N THR A 266 24.30 0.08 7.29
CA THR A 266 25.36 1.07 7.03
C THR A 266 26.07 0.83 5.70
N LEU A 267 25.91 -0.34 5.09
CA LEU A 267 26.43 -0.66 3.74
C LEU A 267 25.69 0.12 2.64
N LEU A 268 24.44 0.56 2.90
CA LEU A 268 23.67 1.38 1.94
C LEU A 268 24.12 2.84 2.01
N THR A 269 25.03 3.21 1.12
CA THR A 269 25.54 4.57 0.99
C THR A 269 25.38 5.09 -0.43
N LYS A 270 25.47 6.41 -0.59
CA LYS A 270 25.50 7.03 -1.92
C LYS A 270 26.70 6.53 -2.73
N GLU A 271 27.82 6.32 -2.07
CA GLU A 271 29.09 5.88 -2.67
C GLU A 271 28.97 4.46 -3.22
N SER A 272 28.42 3.50 -2.43
CA SER A 272 28.17 2.13 -2.89
C SER A 272 27.21 2.12 -4.07
N PHE A 273 26.12 2.88 -3.96
CA PHE A 273 25.14 3.02 -5.02
C PHE A 273 25.74 3.55 -6.34
N LEU A 274 26.61 4.56 -6.30
CA LEU A 274 27.24 5.11 -7.49
C LEU A 274 28.33 4.18 -8.05
N ALA A 275 28.96 3.37 -7.20
CA ALA A 275 29.99 2.42 -7.60
C ALA A 275 29.48 1.30 -8.53
N GLN A 276 28.17 1.00 -8.53
CA GLN A 276 27.58 0.04 -9.48
C GLN A 276 27.64 0.49 -10.95
N GLY A 277 27.87 1.81 -11.21
CA GLY A 277 28.00 2.38 -12.55
C GLY A 277 26.66 2.81 -13.17
N TRP A 278 26.76 3.77 -14.08
CA TRP A 278 25.58 4.38 -14.72
C TRP A 278 24.76 3.41 -15.59
N GLU A 279 25.41 2.43 -16.20
CA GLU A 279 24.74 1.41 -17.01
C GLU A 279 23.76 0.61 -16.17
N LYS A 280 24.22 0.06 -15.06
CA LYS A 280 23.37 -0.70 -14.12
C LYS A 280 22.26 0.16 -13.53
N ILE A 281 22.58 1.42 -13.14
CA ILE A 281 21.58 2.38 -12.63
C ILE A 281 20.48 2.60 -13.66
N LEU A 282 20.83 2.76 -14.94
CA LEU A 282 19.84 2.98 -16.00
C LEU A 282 18.99 1.72 -16.26
N ASP A 283 19.62 0.55 -16.31
CA ASP A 283 18.92 -0.73 -16.49
C ASP A 283 17.86 -0.96 -15.43
N ASP A 284 18.19 -0.71 -14.15
CA ASP A 284 17.24 -0.84 -13.04
C ASP A 284 16.05 0.12 -13.18
N ARG A 285 16.26 1.36 -13.67
CA ARG A 285 15.18 2.32 -13.95
C ARG A 285 14.32 1.91 -15.13
N LEU A 286 14.94 1.35 -16.18
CA LEU A 286 14.20 0.83 -17.33
C LEU A 286 13.38 -0.43 -16.95
N TRP A 287 13.94 -1.29 -16.12
CA TRP A 287 13.18 -2.40 -15.53
C TRP A 287 11.98 -1.90 -14.71
N ALA A 288 12.21 -0.94 -13.79
CA ALA A 288 11.13 -0.36 -12.98
C ALA A 288 10.10 0.37 -13.83
N LEU A 289 10.53 1.06 -14.89
CA LEU A 289 9.65 1.71 -15.88
C LEU A 289 8.69 0.68 -16.50
N ASN A 290 9.23 -0.45 -16.97
CA ASN A 290 8.42 -1.52 -17.55
C ASN A 290 7.42 -2.09 -16.55
N MET A 291 7.86 -2.40 -15.32
CA MET A 291 7.01 -2.96 -14.25
C MET A 291 5.90 -1.97 -13.82
N ASN A 292 6.25 -0.69 -13.67
CA ASN A 292 5.28 0.33 -13.27
C ASN A 292 4.30 0.69 -14.40
N LEU A 293 4.69 0.62 -15.67
CA LEU A 293 3.76 0.73 -16.79
C LEU A 293 2.76 -0.43 -16.80
N GLN A 294 3.21 -1.66 -16.55
CA GLN A 294 2.32 -2.83 -16.41
C GLN A 294 1.36 -2.64 -15.23
N SER A 295 1.84 -2.17 -14.08
CA SER A 295 1.01 -1.86 -12.91
C SER A 295 0.00 -0.75 -13.22
N GLY A 296 0.42 0.29 -13.95
CA GLY A 296 -0.45 1.36 -14.42
C GLY A 296 -1.56 0.87 -15.37
N PHE A 297 -1.24 -0.05 -16.27
CA PHE A 297 -2.20 -0.66 -17.18
C PHE A 297 -3.14 -1.64 -16.47
N ALA A 298 -2.58 -2.59 -15.70
CA ALA A 298 -3.34 -3.68 -15.12
C ALA A 298 -4.05 -3.29 -13.81
N ALA A 299 -3.31 -2.77 -12.84
CA ALA A 299 -3.85 -2.50 -11.51
C ALA A 299 -4.60 -1.16 -11.45
N HIS A 300 -4.01 -0.07 -11.94
CA HIS A 300 -4.70 1.23 -11.93
C HIS A 300 -5.75 1.30 -13.05
N GLY A 301 -5.44 0.78 -14.23
CA GLY A 301 -6.30 0.81 -15.39
C GLY A 301 -7.36 -0.28 -15.46
N GLY A 302 -7.23 -1.34 -14.62
CA GLY A 302 -8.18 -2.47 -14.61
C GLY A 302 -8.25 -3.21 -15.95
N ILE A 303 -7.16 -3.25 -16.73
CA ILE A 303 -6.99 -3.88 -18.04
C ILE A 303 -8.08 -3.43 -19.04
N ILE A 304 -9.29 -4.00 -18.96
CA ILE A 304 -10.40 -3.73 -19.89
C ILE A 304 -11.00 -2.34 -19.66
N LEU A 305 -10.88 -1.77 -18.46
CA LEU A 305 -11.33 -0.40 -18.19
C LEU A 305 -10.36 0.65 -18.75
N PHE A 306 -9.08 0.30 -18.94
CA PHE A 306 -8.01 1.21 -19.36
C PHE A 306 -8.35 2.02 -20.62
N PRO A 307 -8.80 1.43 -21.75
CA PRO A 307 -9.13 2.21 -22.96
C PRO A 307 -10.26 3.21 -22.71
N PHE A 308 -11.21 2.91 -21.84
CA PHE A 308 -12.30 3.83 -21.49
C PHE A 308 -11.81 4.96 -20.57
N ILE A 309 -10.89 4.65 -19.62
CA ILE A 309 -10.22 5.68 -18.80
C ILE A 309 -9.47 6.65 -19.72
N VAL A 310 -8.68 6.14 -20.66
CA VAL A 310 -7.93 6.96 -21.63
C VAL A 310 -8.88 7.81 -22.48
N ALA A 311 -9.98 7.24 -22.97
CA ALA A 311 -11.00 7.99 -23.69
C ALA A 311 -11.61 9.11 -22.83
N GLY A 312 -11.87 8.84 -21.55
CA GLY A 312 -12.32 9.82 -20.57
C GLY A 312 -11.31 10.96 -20.37
N ILE A 313 -10.02 10.62 -20.19
CA ILE A 313 -8.94 11.60 -20.07
C ILE A 313 -8.86 12.48 -21.32
N ILE A 314 -8.90 11.90 -22.53
CA ILE A 314 -8.82 12.63 -23.79
C ILE A 314 -10.04 13.56 -23.95
N TYR A 315 -11.23 13.07 -23.68
CA TYR A 315 -12.46 13.84 -23.81
C TYR A 315 -12.49 15.02 -22.82
N TYR A 316 -12.13 14.78 -21.55
CA TYR A 316 -12.12 15.78 -20.49
C TYR A 316 -10.73 16.42 -20.28
N ARG A 317 -9.79 16.37 -21.25
CA ARG A 317 -8.41 16.88 -21.10
C ARG A 317 -8.29 18.36 -20.73
N LYS A 318 -9.37 19.15 -20.98
CA LYS A 318 -9.43 20.57 -20.60
C LYS A 318 -9.98 20.76 -19.17
N ASP A 319 -10.59 19.75 -18.59
CA ASP A 319 -11.11 19.79 -17.22
C ASP A 319 -9.96 19.78 -16.20
N ASP A 320 -9.98 20.72 -15.29
CA ASP A 320 -8.91 20.89 -14.31
C ASP A 320 -8.81 19.72 -13.33
N ARG A 321 -9.90 18.97 -13.09
CA ARG A 321 -9.89 17.74 -12.28
C ARG A 321 -9.07 16.64 -12.92
N VAL A 322 -9.21 16.48 -14.23
CA VAL A 322 -8.44 15.49 -15.01
C VAL A 322 -6.99 15.88 -15.07
N LYS A 323 -6.67 17.16 -15.25
CA LYS A 323 -5.28 17.65 -15.24
C LYS A 323 -4.62 17.41 -13.88
N LEU A 324 -5.35 17.69 -12.77
CA LEU A 324 -4.84 17.43 -11.42
C LEU A 324 -4.58 15.93 -11.18
N ALA A 325 -5.51 15.07 -11.61
CA ALA A 325 -5.35 13.62 -11.49
C ALA A 325 -4.17 13.09 -12.34
N ALA A 326 -4.03 13.59 -13.57
CA ALA A 326 -2.91 13.24 -14.43
C ALA A 326 -1.57 13.71 -13.84
N LEU A 327 -1.52 14.91 -13.25
CA LEU A 327 -0.34 15.43 -12.57
C LEU A 327 0.00 14.57 -11.33
N ALA A 328 -1.00 14.22 -10.51
CA ALA A 328 -0.80 13.35 -9.36
C ALA A 328 -0.24 11.99 -9.76
N TRP A 329 -0.85 11.35 -10.78
CA TRP A 329 -0.37 10.07 -11.29
C TRP A 329 1.05 10.17 -11.85
N LEU A 330 1.36 11.23 -12.59
CA LEU A 330 2.69 11.45 -13.17
C LEU A 330 3.75 11.62 -12.08
N ILE A 331 3.47 12.42 -11.04
CA ILE A 331 4.40 12.61 -9.91
C ILE A 331 4.67 11.26 -9.22
N LEU A 332 3.61 10.51 -8.88
CA LEU A 332 3.74 9.19 -8.28
C LEU A 332 4.54 8.23 -9.17
N PHE A 333 4.21 8.19 -10.46
CA PHE A 333 4.88 7.35 -11.45
C PHE A 333 6.38 7.67 -11.55
N LEU A 334 6.74 8.95 -11.70
CA LEU A 334 8.13 9.37 -11.81
C LEU A 334 8.94 9.08 -10.54
N VAL A 335 8.38 9.38 -9.37
CA VAL A 335 9.06 9.12 -8.09
C VAL A 335 9.25 7.62 -7.88
N MET A 336 8.21 6.80 -8.08
CA MET A 336 8.27 5.36 -7.88
C MET A 336 9.09 4.62 -8.96
N THR A 337 9.32 5.24 -10.11
CA THR A 337 10.13 4.66 -11.19
C THR A 337 11.60 5.05 -11.08
N PHE A 338 11.89 6.30 -10.79
CA PHE A 338 13.25 6.83 -10.92
C PHE A 338 13.95 7.05 -9.57
N LEU A 339 13.21 7.39 -8.50
CA LEU A 339 13.81 7.58 -7.16
C LEU A 339 13.76 6.29 -6.32
N PHE A 340 12.64 5.55 -6.37
CA PHE A 340 12.44 4.31 -5.62
C PHE A 340 12.09 3.14 -6.55
N PRO A 341 12.97 2.76 -7.51
CA PRO A 341 12.65 1.81 -8.58
C PRO A 341 12.24 0.43 -8.03
N PHE A 342 12.96 -0.07 -7.03
CA PHE A 342 12.71 -1.40 -6.49
C PHE A 342 11.43 -1.45 -5.66
N ALA A 343 11.23 -0.51 -4.74
CA ALA A 343 9.99 -0.42 -3.97
C ALA A 343 8.79 -0.17 -4.88
N GLY A 344 8.92 0.75 -5.86
CA GLY A 344 7.88 1.07 -6.83
C GLY A 344 7.41 -0.15 -7.61
N ALA A 345 8.36 -0.87 -8.23
CA ALA A 345 8.07 -2.04 -9.05
C ALA A 345 7.55 -3.25 -8.26
N ARG A 346 7.88 -3.34 -6.97
CA ARG A 346 7.46 -4.43 -6.07
C ARG A 346 6.19 -4.16 -5.28
N GLY A 347 5.43 -3.10 -5.62
CA GLY A 347 4.10 -2.88 -5.08
C GLY A 347 3.83 -1.46 -4.58
N ALA A 348 4.85 -0.66 -4.23
CA ALA A 348 4.61 0.69 -3.70
C ALA A 348 3.84 1.57 -4.71
N PHE A 349 4.11 1.45 -6.03
CA PHE A 349 3.34 2.18 -7.05
C PHE A 349 1.88 1.71 -7.12
N PHE A 350 1.62 0.40 -6.97
CA PHE A 350 0.27 -0.15 -6.91
C PHE A 350 -0.51 0.44 -5.72
N HIS A 351 0.09 0.44 -4.52
CA HIS A 351 -0.53 1.02 -3.32
C HIS A 351 -0.77 2.53 -3.46
N ALA A 352 0.24 3.29 -3.89
CA ALA A 352 0.14 4.73 -4.08
C ALA A 352 -0.95 5.14 -5.07
N GLY A 353 -1.12 4.36 -6.14
CA GLY A 353 -2.14 4.57 -7.16
C GLY A 353 -3.57 4.32 -6.68
N ALA A 354 -3.77 3.63 -5.55
CA ALA A 354 -5.08 3.43 -4.97
C ALA A 354 -5.82 4.76 -4.67
N ALA A 355 -5.10 5.82 -4.32
CA ALA A 355 -5.68 7.16 -4.12
C ALA A 355 -6.35 7.74 -5.37
N LEU A 356 -5.95 7.28 -6.55
CA LEU A 356 -6.48 7.73 -7.84
C LEU A 356 -7.61 6.84 -8.37
N GLN A 357 -7.87 5.69 -7.75
CA GLN A 357 -8.89 4.76 -8.23
C GLN A 357 -10.28 5.39 -8.34
N PRO A 358 -10.78 6.19 -7.37
CA PRO A 358 -12.10 6.81 -7.50
C PRO A 358 -12.23 7.70 -8.74
N ILE A 359 -11.17 8.41 -9.16
CA ILE A 359 -11.24 9.23 -10.38
C ILE A 359 -11.09 8.38 -11.65
N TRP A 360 -10.32 7.30 -11.63
CA TRP A 360 -10.23 6.38 -12.77
C TRP A 360 -11.55 5.65 -13.00
N TRP A 361 -12.21 5.15 -11.95
CA TRP A 361 -13.55 4.58 -12.03
C TRP A 361 -14.63 5.61 -12.41
N THR A 362 -14.41 6.88 -12.11
CA THR A 362 -15.25 7.97 -12.62
C THR A 362 -15.06 8.15 -14.12
N LEU A 363 -13.82 8.20 -14.60
CA LEU A 363 -13.51 8.47 -16.01
C LEU A 363 -13.85 7.32 -16.95
N ALA A 364 -13.87 6.06 -16.50
CA ALA A 364 -14.18 4.92 -17.35
C ALA A 364 -15.60 4.97 -17.96
N PRO A 365 -16.71 5.11 -17.19
CA PRO A 365 -18.04 5.27 -17.77
C PRO A 365 -18.22 6.56 -18.57
N LEU A 366 -17.53 7.64 -18.15
CA LEU A 366 -17.54 8.92 -18.88
C LEU A 366 -16.87 8.80 -20.25
N GLY A 367 -15.75 8.06 -20.32
CA GLY A 367 -15.04 7.78 -21.56
C GLY A 367 -15.86 6.88 -22.49
N LEU A 368 -16.48 5.83 -21.96
CA LEU A 368 -17.40 5.00 -22.74
C LEU A 368 -18.54 5.85 -23.33
N GLU A 369 -19.17 6.72 -22.51
CA GLU A 369 -20.24 7.62 -22.97
C GLU A 369 -19.74 8.52 -24.12
N SER A 370 -18.52 9.05 -24.02
CA SER A 370 -17.92 9.90 -25.08
C SER A 370 -17.74 9.16 -26.41
N ILE A 371 -17.33 7.89 -26.34
CA ILE A 371 -17.21 7.01 -27.50
C ILE A 371 -18.60 6.77 -28.12
N LEU A 372 -19.59 6.40 -27.32
CA LEU A 372 -20.95 6.14 -27.79
C LEU A 372 -21.60 7.36 -28.43
N VAL A 373 -21.39 8.56 -27.86
CA VAL A 373 -21.85 9.83 -28.45
C VAL A 373 -21.17 10.06 -29.82
N SER A 374 -19.88 9.76 -29.93
CA SER A 374 -19.13 9.93 -31.18
C SER A 374 -19.58 8.94 -32.27
N LEU A 375 -19.85 7.70 -31.89
CA LEU A 375 -20.40 6.68 -32.81
C LEU A 375 -21.79 7.06 -33.30
N ARG A 376 -22.66 7.56 -32.42
CA ARG A 376 -24.00 8.02 -32.78
C ARG A 376 -23.97 9.16 -33.83
N LYS A 377 -23.05 10.11 -33.67
CA LYS A 377 -22.87 11.20 -34.67
C LYS A 377 -22.49 10.67 -36.06
N ARG A 378 -21.96 9.45 -36.14
CA ARG A 378 -21.60 8.74 -37.39
C ARG A 378 -22.71 7.78 -37.86
N GLY A 379 -23.91 7.83 -37.25
CA GLY A 379 -25.05 6.98 -37.61
C GLY A 379 -25.06 5.60 -36.95
N TRP A 380 -24.16 5.33 -35.99
CA TRP A 380 -24.06 4.04 -35.32
C TRP A 380 -24.72 4.06 -33.93
N GLY A 381 -25.66 3.15 -33.69
CA GLY A 381 -26.26 2.92 -32.39
C GLY A 381 -27.46 3.83 -32.02
N ASN A 382 -28.17 3.47 -30.97
CA ASN A 382 -29.32 4.15 -30.41
C ASN A 382 -29.16 4.37 -28.88
N ASP A 383 -30.17 4.96 -28.22
CA ASP A 383 -30.10 5.21 -26.78
C ASP A 383 -30.13 3.94 -25.93
N GLN A 384 -30.74 2.83 -26.42
CA GLN A 384 -30.72 1.54 -25.73
C GLN A 384 -29.31 0.97 -25.65
N ASN A 385 -28.46 1.20 -26.64
CA ASN A 385 -27.06 0.77 -26.64
C ASN A 385 -26.27 1.36 -25.46
N ARG A 386 -26.58 2.57 -25.01
CA ARG A 386 -25.90 3.18 -23.86
C ARG A 386 -26.12 2.40 -22.57
N PHE A 387 -27.33 1.95 -22.32
CA PHE A 387 -27.64 1.12 -21.15
C PHE A 387 -26.89 -0.22 -21.22
N VAL A 388 -26.95 -0.89 -22.38
CA VAL A 388 -26.31 -2.18 -22.61
C VAL A 388 -24.78 -2.09 -22.40
N PHE A 389 -24.13 -1.11 -23.02
CA PHE A 389 -22.66 -0.98 -22.93
C PHE A 389 -22.20 -0.57 -21.52
N ARG A 390 -22.95 0.28 -20.80
CA ARG A 390 -22.64 0.62 -19.40
C ARG A 390 -22.80 -0.58 -18.48
N SER A 391 -23.87 -1.35 -18.65
CA SER A 391 -24.10 -2.58 -17.89
C SER A 391 -23.03 -3.64 -18.20
N ALA A 392 -22.63 -3.77 -19.47
CA ALA A 392 -21.53 -4.65 -19.88
C ALA A 392 -20.20 -4.25 -19.23
N LEU A 393 -19.88 -2.93 -19.16
CA LEU A 393 -18.67 -2.45 -18.50
C LEU A 393 -18.62 -2.86 -17.02
N VAL A 394 -19.73 -2.68 -16.30
CA VAL A 394 -19.83 -3.09 -14.89
C VAL A 394 -19.77 -4.61 -14.74
N MET A 395 -20.45 -5.36 -15.62
CA MET A 395 -20.43 -6.81 -15.60
C MET A 395 -19.04 -7.38 -15.86
N ILE A 396 -18.29 -6.80 -16.79
CA ILE A 396 -16.89 -7.19 -17.06
C ILE A 396 -16.03 -6.92 -15.83
N ALA A 397 -16.17 -5.75 -15.17
CA ALA A 397 -15.44 -5.46 -13.95
C ALA A 397 -15.79 -6.47 -12.83
N MET A 398 -17.07 -6.86 -12.70
CA MET A 398 -17.50 -7.89 -11.76
C MET A 398 -16.85 -9.24 -12.06
N ILE A 399 -16.87 -9.69 -13.33
CA ILE A 399 -16.25 -10.97 -13.75
C ILE A 399 -14.75 -10.94 -13.47
N LEU A 400 -14.05 -9.85 -13.80
CA LEU A 400 -12.63 -9.69 -13.51
C LEU A 400 -12.36 -9.68 -12.00
N THR A 401 -13.21 -9.05 -11.21
CA THR A 401 -13.09 -9.07 -9.74
C THR A 401 -13.20 -10.50 -9.21
N VAL A 402 -14.22 -11.25 -9.65
CA VAL A 402 -14.39 -12.66 -9.26
C VAL A 402 -13.16 -13.48 -9.68
N TYR A 403 -12.66 -13.27 -10.89
CA TYR A 403 -11.48 -13.98 -11.39
C TYR A 403 -10.22 -13.67 -10.57
N VAL A 404 -9.96 -12.38 -10.27
CA VAL A 404 -8.78 -11.96 -9.47
C VAL A 404 -8.88 -12.49 -8.03
N VAL A 405 -10.08 -12.42 -7.42
CA VAL A 405 -10.31 -12.99 -6.09
C VAL A 405 -10.10 -14.51 -6.12
N TYR A 406 -10.66 -15.21 -7.11
CA TYR A 406 -10.46 -16.65 -7.26
C TYR A 406 -8.98 -17.00 -7.42
N LEU A 407 -8.27 -16.28 -8.28
CA LEU A 407 -6.84 -16.51 -8.51
C LEU A 407 -6.02 -16.28 -7.23
N ARG A 408 -6.25 -15.15 -6.53
CA ARG A 408 -5.43 -14.74 -5.38
C ARG A 408 -5.77 -15.51 -4.10
N VAL A 409 -7.04 -15.85 -3.90
CA VAL A 409 -7.52 -16.44 -2.64
C VAL A 409 -7.55 -17.96 -2.70
N PHE A 410 -7.91 -18.55 -3.87
CA PHE A 410 -8.08 -19.99 -3.99
C PHE A 410 -6.98 -20.69 -4.79
N THR A 411 -6.52 -20.09 -5.91
CA THR A 411 -5.52 -20.76 -6.77
C THR A 411 -4.10 -20.59 -6.23
N LEU A 412 -3.74 -19.36 -5.82
CA LEU A 412 -2.41 -19.07 -5.24
C LEU A 412 -2.37 -19.34 -3.73
N GLY A 413 -3.54 -19.59 -3.11
CA GLY A 413 -3.68 -19.71 -1.66
C GLY A 413 -3.53 -18.38 -0.92
N TRP A 414 -4.47 -18.06 -0.03
CA TRP A 414 -4.37 -16.85 0.79
C TRP A 414 -3.51 -17.13 2.03
N GLY A 415 -2.28 -16.60 2.05
CA GLY A 415 -1.31 -16.83 3.14
C GLY A 415 -0.55 -18.16 3.06
N GLU A 416 -0.66 -18.90 1.95
CA GLU A 416 0.05 -20.18 1.73
C GLU A 416 1.48 -19.99 1.19
N ILE A 417 1.96 -18.76 1.10
CA ILE A 417 3.31 -18.46 0.61
C ILE A 417 4.37 -18.73 1.68
N ASP A 418 4.01 -18.57 2.95
CA ASP A 418 4.89 -18.84 4.08
C ASP A 418 4.72 -20.29 4.56
N ALA A 419 5.77 -20.87 5.15
CA ALA A 419 5.70 -22.18 5.79
C ALA A 419 4.66 -22.20 6.93
N ASP A 420 4.18 -23.36 7.34
CA ASP A 420 3.36 -23.47 8.54
C ASP A 420 4.19 -23.11 9.79
N TYR A 421 4.21 -21.83 10.13
CA TYR A 421 5.00 -21.32 11.26
C TYR A 421 4.62 -21.92 12.61
N LYS A 422 3.40 -22.44 12.78
CA LYS A 422 3.03 -23.16 14.01
C LYS A 422 3.71 -24.52 14.06
N ALA A 423 3.73 -25.25 12.94
CA ALA A 423 4.45 -26.52 12.87
C ALA A 423 5.97 -26.31 13.03
N VAL A 424 6.52 -25.25 12.42
CA VAL A 424 7.93 -24.86 12.58
C VAL A 424 8.25 -24.55 14.05
N ASP A 425 7.42 -23.76 14.73
CA ASP A 425 7.67 -23.40 16.12
C ASP A 425 7.57 -24.61 17.05
N GLN A 426 6.59 -25.50 16.83
CA GLN A 426 6.48 -26.75 17.57
C GLN A 426 7.76 -27.62 17.38
N PHE A 427 8.25 -27.74 16.15
CA PHE A 427 9.50 -28.45 15.86
C PHE A 427 10.70 -27.83 16.62
N LEU A 428 10.79 -26.49 16.66
CA LEU A 428 11.84 -25.78 17.38
C LEU A 428 11.78 -26.06 18.89
N VAL A 429 10.58 -26.02 19.48
CA VAL A 429 10.35 -26.35 20.91
C VAL A 429 10.76 -27.80 21.21
N GLU A 430 10.44 -28.77 20.34
CA GLU A 430 10.85 -30.17 20.45
C GLU A 430 12.39 -30.34 20.39
N HIS A 431 13.08 -29.39 19.74
CA HIS A 431 14.55 -29.33 19.71
C HIS A 431 15.18 -28.45 20.78
N GLY A 432 14.41 -28.08 21.82
CA GLY A 432 14.90 -27.39 23.01
C GLY A 432 15.04 -25.88 22.86
N VAL A 433 14.35 -25.26 21.89
CA VAL A 433 14.30 -23.80 21.72
C VAL A 433 13.36 -23.20 22.76
N GLY A 434 13.84 -22.27 23.58
CA GLY A 434 13.07 -21.59 24.61
C GLY A 434 12.03 -20.62 24.05
N GLU A 435 11.02 -20.25 24.86
CA GLU A 435 9.97 -19.31 24.43
C GLU A 435 10.51 -17.90 24.12
N GLU A 436 11.59 -17.49 24.78
CA GLU A 436 12.22 -16.17 24.63
C GLU A 436 13.26 -16.14 23.48
N ASP A 437 13.60 -17.29 22.89
CA ASP A 437 14.57 -17.35 21.79
C ASP A 437 13.98 -16.69 20.53
N ILE A 438 14.78 -15.85 19.87
CA ILE A 438 14.38 -15.12 18.67
C ILE A 438 14.71 -15.95 17.44
N VAL A 439 13.81 -15.96 16.45
CA VAL A 439 13.93 -16.73 15.22
C VAL A 439 14.12 -15.79 14.02
N MET A 440 14.94 -16.21 13.06
CA MET A 440 15.01 -15.59 11.74
C MET A 440 14.02 -16.28 10.80
N ALA A 441 13.04 -15.54 10.29
CA ALA A 441 12.04 -16.03 9.35
C ALA A 441 11.80 -15.02 8.25
N ARG A 442 11.34 -15.47 7.07
CA ARG A 442 11.06 -14.60 5.92
C ARG A 442 10.00 -13.54 6.25
N ASN A 443 8.92 -13.93 6.90
CA ASN A 443 7.82 -13.05 7.33
C ASN A 443 7.81 -12.96 8.86
N ALA A 444 8.72 -12.18 9.43
CA ALA A 444 8.86 -12.03 10.88
C ALA A 444 7.56 -11.56 11.58
N PRO A 445 6.79 -10.57 11.06
CA PRO A 445 5.48 -10.23 11.63
C PRO A 445 4.49 -11.40 11.60
N GLY A 446 4.42 -12.14 10.48
CA GLY A 446 3.57 -13.34 10.34
C GLY A 446 3.96 -14.45 11.33
N TYR A 447 5.27 -14.70 11.49
CA TYR A 447 5.78 -15.65 12.46
C TYR A 447 5.34 -15.29 13.89
N TYR A 448 5.54 -14.02 14.28
CA TYR A 448 5.11 -13.52 15.58
C TYR A 448 3.58 -13.64 15.80
N LEU A 449 2.78 -13.32 14.78
CA LEU A 449 1.32 -13.41 14.86
C LEU A 449 0.81 -14.83 15.12
N LEU A 450 1.47 -15.83 14.53
CA LEU A 450 1.04 -17.22 14.59
C LEU A 450 1.57 -17.98 15.80
N THR A 451 2.76 -17.58 16.30
CA THR A 451 3.48 -18.31 17.36
C THR A 451 3.57 -17.54 18.68
N GLY A 452 3.47 -16.21 18.66
CA GLY A 452 3.77 -15.33 19.80
C GLY A 452 5.27 -15.09 20.03
N ARG A 453 6.16 -15.83 19.34
CA ARG A 453 7.62 -15.73 19.48
C ARG A 453 8.16 -14.53 18.71
N SER A 454 9.12 -13.82 19.31
CA SER A 454 9.85 -12.73 18.64
C SER A 454 10.61 -13.26 17.42
N ALA A 455 10.62 -12.47 16.34
CA ALA A 455 11.28 -12.86 15.10
C ALA A 455 11.93 -11.67 14.40
N ILE A 456 12.98 -11.94 13.62
CA ILE A 456 13.57 -10.97 12.68
C ILE A 456 13.54 -11.55 11.27
N SER A 457 13.45 -10.67 10.26
CA SER A 457 13.60 -11.10 8.87
C SER A 457 14.98 -11.67 8.62
N ILE A 458 15.09 -12.58 7.65
CA ILE A 458 16.37 -13.17 7.25
C ILE A 458 17.26 -12.06 6.67
N PRO A 459 18.44 -11.78 7.28
CA PRO A 459 19.31 -10.70 6.80
C PRO A 459 19.90 -11.01 5.42
N TYR A 460 19.83 -10.03 4.51
CA TYR A 460 20.53 -10.09 3.24
C TYR A 460 21.99 -9.66 3.40
N GLY A 461 22.92 -10.36 2.77
CA GLY A 461 24.37 -10.07 2.83
C GLY A 461 25.22 -11.32 3.10
N GLY A 462 24.59 -12.51 3.05
CA GLY A 462 25.27 -13.80 3.16
C GLY A 462 25.56 -14.24 4.58
N GLU A 463 26.48 -15.20 4.72
CA GLU A 463 26.81 -15.83 5.99
C GLU A 463 27.19 -14.82 7.07
N ASN A 464 28.05 -13.86 6.75
CA ASN A 464 28.49 -12.86 7.74
C ASN A 464 27.32 -12.01 8.25
N ALA A 465 26.42 -11.58 7.38
CA ALA A 465 25.24 -10.82 7.76
C ALA A 465 24.32 -11.61 8.70
N LEU A 466 24.10 -12.91 8.40
CA LEU A 466 23.33 -13.82 9.26
C LEU A 466 23.96 -13.97 10.65
N LEU A 467 25.27 -14.21 10.69
CA LEU A 467 25.98 -14.42 11.96
C LEU A 467 26.12 -13.15 12.79
N GLU A 468 26.30 -11.98 12.14
CA GLU A 468 26.31 -10.68 12.81
C GLU A 468 24.92 -10.33 13.39
N ALA A 469 23.86 -10.54 12.60
CA ALA A 469 22.50 -10.34 13.09
C ALA A 469 22.13 -11.34 14.20
N ALA A 470 22.55 -12.61 14.09
CA ALA A 470 22.36 -13.61 15.13
C ALA A 470 22.94 -13.15 16.47
N LYS A 471 24.17 -12.62 16.46
CA LYS A 471 24.83 -12.07 17.67
C LYS A 471 24.15 -10.81 18.19
N GLN A 472 23.73 -9.92 17.28
CA GLN A 472 23.14 -8.64 17.68
C GLN A 472 21.77 -8.80 18.34
N PHE A 473 20.96 -9.74 17.86
CA PHE A 473 19.58 -9.93 18.28
C PHE A 473 19.36 -11.20 19.11
N ASP A 474 20.40 -11.99 19.41
CA ASP A 474 20.30 -13.31 20.02
C ASP A 474 19.39 -14.28 19.24
N ALA A 475 19.40 -14.15 17.89
CA ALA A 475 18.55 -14.89 16.98
C ALA A 475 19.33 -16.03 16.31
N TYR A 476 19.47 -17.15 17.02
CA TYR A 476 20.34 -18.26 16.58
C TYR A 476 19.61 -19.34 15.79
N TYR A 477 18.33 -19.18 15.48
CA TYR A 477 17.55 -20.15 14.74
C TYR A 477 17.05 -19.55 13.43
N LEU A 478 17.36 -20.22 12.32
CA LEU A 478 17.02 -19.80 10.97
C LEU A 478 15.97 -20.74 10.37
N VAL A 479 14.84 -20.18 9.98
CA VAL A 479 13.79 -20.83 9.19
C VAL A 479 13.99 -20.40 7.73
N LEU A 480 14.63 -21.25 6.93
CA LEU A 480 14.96 -20.93 5.55
C LEU A 480 13.94 -21.54 4.60
N GLU A 481 13.02 -20.73 4.12
CA GLU A 481 12.04 -21.08 3.10
C GLU A 481 12.65 -20.99 1.69
N PRO A 482 12.11 -21.73 0.68
CA PRO A 482 12.64 -21.73 -0.67
C PRO A 482 12.79 -20.33 -1.28
N GLU A 483 11.76 -19.47 -1.07
CA GLU A 483 11.71 -18.11 -1.60
C GLU A 483 12.65 -17.13 -0.90
N ALA A 484 13.11 -17.48 0.31
CA ALA A 484 14.09 -16.72 1.09
C ALA A 484 15.53 -17.19 0.88
N ALA A 485 15.71 -18.32 0.21
CA ALA A 485 17.04 -18.88 -0.11
C ALA A 485 17.68 -18.15 -1.30
N LEU A 486 17.98 -16.86 -1.10
CA LEU A 486 18.60 -15.99 -2.11
C LEU A 486 20.12 -16.20 -2.15
N ASP A 487 20.76 -15.83 -3.26
CA ASP A 487 22.22 -15.70 -3.29
C ASP A 487 22.65 -14.63 -2.24
N PRO A 488 23.67 -14.87 -1.43
CA PRO A 488 24.67 -15.96 -1.48
C PRO A 488 24.40 -17.13 -0.51
N ILE A 489 23.19 -17.36 -0.01
CA ILE A 489 22.86 -18.47 0.92
C ILE A 489 22.04 -19.61 0.29
N LYS A 490 21.84 -19.57 -1.00
CA LYS A 490 21.06 -20.56 -1.76
C LYS A 490 21.60 -21.99 -1.64
N ASP A 491 22.92 -22.13 -1.46
CA ASP A 491 23.58 -23.40 -1.23
C ASP A 491 23.08 -24.11 0.04
N LEU A 492 22.75 -23.38 1.11
CA LEU A 492 22.16 -23.96 2.33
C LEU A 492 20.83 -24.66 2.02
N PHE A 493 20.02 -24.08 1.14
CA PHE A 493 18.77 -24.70 0.74
C PHE A 493 18.98 -25.91 -0.20
N GLN A 494 20.04 -25.92 -1.01
CA GLN A 494 20.34 -27.04 -1.91
C GLN A 494 21.03 -28.19 -1.19
N ASN A 495 22.02 -27.90 -0.31
CA ASN A 495 22.77 -28.85 0.49
C ASN A 495 22.80 -28.40 1.96
N PRO A 496 22.01 -29.01 2.85
CA PRO A 496 21.89 -28.58 4.24
C PRO A 496 23.22 -28.56 5.02
N ASN A 497 24.19 -29.37 4.64
CA ASN A 497 25.48 -29.48 5.31
C ASN A 497 26.62 -28.75 4.57
N SER A 498 26.28 -27.77 3.70
CA SER A 498 27.28 -27.05 2.90
C SER A 498 28.16 -26.13 3.73
N ARG A 499 27.76 -25.75 4.95
CA ARG A 499 28.46 -24.79 5.81
C ARG A 499 28.51 -25.25 7.26
N ASN A 500 29.69 -25.29 7.85
CA ASN A 500 29.92 -25.83 9.21
C ASN A 500 29.23 -25.03 10.33
N ARG A 501 28.97 -23.71 10.11
CA ARG A 501 28.35 -22.84 11.13
C ARG A 501 26.82 -22.92 11.14
N PHE A 502 26.23 -23.70 10.25
CA PHE A 502 24.81 -23.91 10.12
C PHE A 502 24.46 -25.35 10.44
N VAL A 503 24.13 -25.62 11.69
CA VAL A 503 23.73 -26.95 12.14
C VAL A 503 22.30 -27.20 11.66
N TYR A 504 22.18 -28.09 10.68
CA TYR A 504 20.88 -28.50 10.16
C TYR A 504 20.12 -29.32 11.19
N LEU A 505 18.87 -28.90 11.52
CA LEU A 505 18.00 -29.56 12.48
C LEU A 505 16.95 -30.44 11.81
N GLY A 506 16.44 -30.05 10.63
CA GLY A 506 15.42 -30.79 9.90
C GLY A 506 14.66 -29.92 8.91
N ASP A 507 13.68 -30.55 8.22
CA ASP A 507 12.74 -29.88 7.29
C ASP A 507 11.33 -29.90 7.91
N VAL A 508 10.64 -28.77 7.82
CA VAL A 508 9.24 -28.62 8.24
C VAL A 508 8.50 -27.82 7.18
N ASP A 509 7.47 -28.39 6.60
CA ASP A 509 6.59 -27.76 5.59
C ASP A 509 7.37 -27.05 4.47
N GLY A 510 8.42 -27.70 3.97
CA GLY A 510 9.29 -27.18 2.90
C GLY A 510 10.35 -26.18 3.35
N ALA A 511 10.31 -25.66 4.58
CA ALA A 511 11.36 -24.84 5.14
C ALA A 511 12.47 -25.70 5.77
N ARG A 512 13.73 -25.28 5.63
CA ARG A 512 14.90 -25.86 6.30
C ARG A 512 15.23 -25.13 7.56
N ILE A 513 15.36 -25.86 8.66
CA ILE A 513 15.60 -25.32 9.98
C ILE A 513 17.07 -25.51 10.37
N TYR A 514 17.69 -24.41 10.79
CA TYR A 514 19.09 -24.38 11.19
C TYR A 514 19.27 -23.75 12.57
N LYS A 515 20.29 -24.24 13.30
CA LYS A 515 20.88 -23.52 14.42
C LYS A 515 22.21 -22.91 13.98
N LEU A 516 22.40 -21.62 14.28
CA LEU A 516 23.59 -20.86 13.91
C LEU A 516 24.65 -20.96 15.02
N GLU A 517 25.86 -21.32 14.68
CA GLU A 517 27.03 -21.33 15.59
C GLU A 517 27.87 -20.07 15.32
N THR A 518 27.92 -19.18 16.29
CA THR A 518 28.62 -17.90 16.18
C THR A 518 30.01 -17.86 16.78
N LYS A 519 30.51 -19.03 17.25
CA LYS A 519 31.87 -19.18 17.80
C LYS A 519 32.89 -19.63 16.77
#